data_6e8af38a87e4c841cd90c904e2c848d3
#
_entry.id   6e8af38a87e4c841cd90c904e2c848d3
#
_cell.length_a   1.000
_cell.length_b   1.000
_cell.length_c   1.000
_cell.angle_alpha   90.00
_cell.angle_beta   90.00
_cell.angle_gamma   90.00
#
_symmetry.space_group_name_H-M   'P 1'
#
loop_
_entity.id
_entity.type
_entity.pdbx_description
1 polymer ?
#
loop_
_entity_poly.entity_id
_entity_poly.type
_entity_poly.pdbx_seq_one_letter_code
_entity_poly.pdbx_strand_id
1 'polypeptide(L)'
;MTPISPRSLAIALAVGILSGAHTAIWGMYKDAIHEGFSARRFARSIVVGASVAVAIHVALGLSVHTAGALLVLFGLAYAAERGIVETWKTFVREEDQSKYTIPMQFSVHRVPVTARRIRLAAGAGYVGIVTACLVAIAHAGQGSVGGATTMKIAFVGLTVGSIIAFGGAWKDAPTEGFDVRKFFRSPCLTVVFALLLSLLTDSYLQIAVAAIGYERATAETYKTFFFPSKPRGKFSGKPIRFPAMLVWRRYFIPAYVGIWAAIIAAGTMALRDTTSTRRAVQTGSNHTTGALP
;
A
#
# COMPACT_ATOMS: atom_id res chain seq x y z
N MET A 1 3.13 -14.63 21.75
CA MET A 1 2.47 -13.33 21.49
C MET A 1 3.14 -12.29 22.38
N THR A 2 3.67 -11.22 21.81
CA THR A 2 4.19 -10.10 22.60
C THR A 2 3.02 -9.44 23.34
N PRO A 3 3.16 -9.13 24.64
CA PRO A 3 2.08 -8.48 25.38
C PRO A 3 1.75 -7.12 24.77
N ILE A 4 0.47 -6.88 24.53
CA ILE A 4 -0.01 -5.61 24.02
C ILE A 4 0.11 -4.58 25.15
N SER A 5 1.01 -3.63 24.97
CA SER A 5 1.23 -2.54 25.93
C SER A 5 0.67 -1.21 25.40
N PRO A 6 0.32 -0.26 26.28
CA PRO A 6 -0.07 1.08 25.84
C PRO A 6 0.97 1.74 24.91
N ARG A 7 2.26 1.48 25.17
CA ARG A 7 3.36 1.97 24.33
C ARG A 7 3.33 1.36 22.92
N SER A 8 3.11 0.04 22.80
CA SER A 8 3.05 -0.62 21.50
C SER A 8 1.83 -0.17 20.67
N LEU A 9 0.69 0.06 21.35
CA LEU A 9 -0.49 0.64 20.71
C LEU A 9 -0.23 2.08 20.21
N ALA A 10 0.41 2.92 21.00
CA ALA A 10 0.77 4.28 20.60
C ALA A 10 1.72 4.29 19.38
N ILE A 11 2.69 3.38 19.33
CA ILE A 11 3.59 3.24 18.19
C ILE A 11 2.83 2.78 16.94
N ALA A 12 1.97 1.75 17.06
CA ALA A 12 1.15 1.28 15.95
C ALA A 12 0.22 2.38 15.43
N LEU A 13 -0.40 3.15 16.32
CA LEU A 13 -1.21 4.32 15.99
C LEU A 13 -0.40 5.36 15.20
N ALA A 14 0.81 5.69 15.66
CA ALA A 14 1.68 6.65 14.99
C ALA A 14 2.07 6.18 13.57
N VAL A 15 2.42 4.91 13.39
CA VAL A 15 2.70 4.32 12.06
C VAL A 15 1.46 4.43 11.15
N GLY A 16 0.28 4.13 11.67
CA GLY A 16 -0.97 4.24 10.92
C GLY A 16 -1.32 5.68 10.56
N ILE A 17 -1.06 6.65 11.45
CA ILE A 17 -1.21 8.08 11.16
C ILE A 17 -0.28 8.50 10.02
N LEU A 18 0.98 8.08 10.03
CA LEU A 18 1.94 8.39 8.95
C LEU A 18 1.50 7.77 7.62
N SER A 19 1.04 6.52 7.63
CA SER A 19 0.51 5.84 6.45
C SER A 19 -0.72 6.56 5.88
N GLY A 20 -1.68 6.89 6.73
CA GLY A 20 -2.89 7.61 6.35
C GLY A 20 -2.61 9.06 5.91
N ALA A 21 -1.66 9.75 6.55
CA ALA A 21 -1.23 11.10 6.17
C ALA A 21 -0.56 11.11 4.79
N HIS A 22 0.30 10.13 4.50
CA HIS A 22 0.87 9.95 3.17
C HIS A 22 -0.22 9.85 2.10
N THR A 23 -1.24 9.00 2.32
CA THR A 23 -2.40 8.86 1.43
C THR A 23 -3.21 10.16 1.32
N ALA A 24 -3.50 10.82 2.44
CA ALA A 24 -4.29 12.04 2.48
C ALA A 24 -3.60 13.18 1.69
N ILE A 25 -2.27 13.32 1.84
CA ILE A 25 -1.51 14.39 1.20
C ILE A 25 -1.48 14.23 -0.32
N TRP A 26 -1.10 13.06 -0.86
CA TRP A 26 -1.07 12.91 -2.32
C TRP A 26 -2.49 12.97 -2.92
N GLY A 27 -3.48 12.45 -2.21
CA GLY A 27 -4.87 12.54 -2.64
C GLY A 27 -5.36 13.98 -2.71
N MET A 28 -5.09 14.76 -1.67
CA MET A 28 -5.39 16.19 -1.64
C MET A 28 -4.61 16.95 -2.71
N TYR A 29 -3.30 16.73 -2.81
CA TYR A 29 -2.46 17.41 -3.79
C TYR A 29 -2.94 17.22 -5.23
N LYS A 30 -3.40 16.02 -5.56
CA LYS A 30 -3.89 15.65 -6.88
C LYS A 30 -5.32 16.16 -7.14
N ASP A 31 -6.21 16.02 -6.17
CA ASP A 31 -7.65 16.15 -6.37
C ASP A 31 -8.20 17.54 -5.99
N ALA A 32 -7.53 18.27 -5.08
CA ALA A 32 -8.05 19.52 -4.54
C ALA A 32 -8.21 20.65 -5.60
N ILE A 33 -7.44 20.61 -6.66
CA ILE A 33 -7.59 21.58 -7.77
C ILE A 33 -8.90 21.40 -8.55
N HIS A 34 -9.53 20.23 -8.43
CA HIS A 34 -10.81 19.91 -9.08
C HIS A 34 -11.99 19.85 -8.10
N GLU A 35 -11.76 19.46 -6.84
CA GLU A 35 -12.82 19.24 -5.83
C GLU A 35 -12.78 20.23 -4.65
N GLY A 36 -11.76 21.09 -4.57
CA GLY A 36 -11.47 21.89 -3.38
C GLY A 36 -10.83 21.06 -2.26
N PHE A 37 -10.39 21.76 -1.20
CA PHE A 37 -9.92 21.09 0.03
C PHE A 37 -11.09 20.68 0.91
N SER A 38 -11.07 19.48 1.43
CA SER A 38 -12.04 18.96 2.37
C SER A 38 -11.32 18.33 3.56
N ALA A 39 -11.37 18.99 4.74
CA ALA A 39 -10.77 18.49 5.97
C ALA A 39 -11.31 17.08 6.34
N ARG A 40 -12.61 16.84 6.14
CA ARG A 40 -13.23 15.54 6.40
C ARG A 40 -12.64 14.43 5.52
N ARG A 41 -12.44 14.69 4.23
CA ARG A 41 -11.84 13.71 3.30
C ARG A 41 -10.36 13.48 3.62
N PHE A 42 -9.65 14.54 4.00
CA PHE A 42 -8.25 14.48 4.40
C PHE A 42 -8.08 13.65 5.68
N ALA A 43 -8.82 13.97 6.74
CA ALA A 43 -8.77 13.27 8.01
C ALA A 43 -9.21 11.80 7.90
N ARG A 44 -10.14 11.46 6.99
CA ARG A 44 -10.62 10.09 6.81
C ARG A 44 -9.50 9.09 6.59
N SER A 45 -8.57 9.36 5.67
CA SER A 45 -7.46 8.43 5.39
C SER A 45 -6.51 8.30 6.59
N ILE A 46 -6.30 9.37 7.35
CA ILE A 46 -5.51 9.35 8.58
C ILE A 46 -6.20 8.47 9.63
N VAL A 47 -7.50 8.67 9.86
CA VAL A 47 -8.25 7.89 10.84
C VAL A 47 -8.32 6.41 10.45
N VAL A 48 -8.63 6.11 9.18
CA VAL A 48 -8.67 4.72 8.71
C VAL A 48 -7.29 4.07 8.82
N GLY A 49 -6.21 4.75 8.38
CA GLY A 49 -4.86 4.23 8.49
C GLY A 49 -4.45 3.94 9.93
N ALA A 50 -4.75 4.87 10.85
CA ALA A 50 -4.50 4.72 12.28
C ALA A 50 -5.24 3.53 12.88
N SER A 51 -6.55 3.42 12.62
CA SER A 51 -7.39 2.33 13.14
C SER A 51 -6.95 0.97 12.61
N VAL A 52 -6.63 0.90 11.31
CA VAL A 52 -6.18 -0.34 10.67
C VAL A 52 -4.82 -0.79 11.18
N ALA A 53 -3.86 0.13 11.36
CA ALA A 53 -2.54 -0.22 11.91
C ALA A 53 -2.64 -0.81 13.32
N VAL A 54 -3.48 -0.22 14.18
CA VAL A 54 -3.76 -0.75 15.52
C VAL A 54 -4.43 -2.12 15.43
N ALA A 55 -5.45 -2.26 14.58
CA ALA A 55 -6.14 -3.55 14.40
C ALA A 55 -5.19 -4.65 13.91
N ILE A 56 -4.32 -4.35 12.95
CA ILE A 56 -3.31 -5.30 12.43
C ILE A 56 -2.29 -5.67 13.52
N HIS A 57 -1.78 -4.68 14.28
CA HIS A 57 -0.86 -4.93 15.39
C HIS A 57 -1.47 -5.89 16.42
N VAL A 58 -2.72 -5.64 16.80
CA VAL A 58 -3.43 -6.47 17.80
C VAL A 58 -3.75 -7.86 17.23
N ALA A 59 -4.33 -7.93 16.02
CA ALA A 59 -4.80 -9.19 15.44
C ALA A 59 -3.66 -10.16 15.06
N LEU A 60 -2.55 -9.63 14.57
CA LEU A 60 -1.41 -10.44 14.13
C LEU A 60 -0.29 -10.55 15.19
N GLY A 61 -0.41 -9.86 16.33
CA GLY A 61 0.63 -9.84 17.35
C GLY A 61 1.98 -9.31 16.82
N LEU A 62 1.95 -8.39 15.84
CA LEU A 62 3.16 -7.87 15.22
C LEU A 62 4.01 -7.10 16.24
N SER A 63 5.31 -7.41 16.28
CA SER A 63 6.25 -6.55 17.01
C SER A 63 6.28 -5.14 16.42
N VAL A 64 6.44 -4.12 17.25
CA VAL A 64 6.62 -2.71 16.85
C VAL A 64 7.91 -2.14 17.44
N HIS A 65 8.85 -3.01 17.82
CA HIS A 65 10.07 -2.62 18.52
C HIS A 65 11.29 -2.49 17.60
N THR A 66 11.20 -2.96 16.35
CA THR A 66 12.28 -2.87 15.37
C THR A 66 11.88 -2.03 14.18
N ALA A 67 12.85 -1.38 13.56
CA ALA A 67 12.61 -0.58 12.35
C ALA A 67 11.99 -1.43 11.22
N GLY A 68 12.42 -2.69 11.07
CA GLY A 68 11.85 -3.62 10.09
C GLY A 68 10.37 -3.91 10.33
N ALA A 69 9.98 -4.15 11.59
CA ALA A 69 8.58 -4.39 11.93
C ALA A 69 7.69 -3.15 11.70
N LEU A 70 8.21 -1.94 11.97
CA LEU A 70 7.50 -0.70 11.68
C LEU A 70 7.28 -0.50 10.18
N LEU A 71 8.26 -0.85 9.34
CA LEU A 71 8.12 -0.81 7.89
C LEU A 71 7.09 -1.81 7.38
N VAL A 72 7.10 -3.04 7.90
CA VAL A 72 6.09 -4.04 7.56
C VAL A 72 4.70 -3.53 7.94
N LEU A 73 4.53 -3.02 9.16
CA LEU A 73 3.26 -2.46 9.62
C LEU A 73 2.78 -1.27 8.78
N PHE A 74 3.71 -0.37 8.38
CA PHE A 74 3.39 0.75 7.50
C PHE A 74 2.82 0.26 6.16
N GLY A 75 3.49 -0.69 5.51
CA GLY A 75 3.04 -1.26 4.24
C GLY A 75 1.69 -1.97 4.36
N LEU A 76 1.49 -2.76 5.41
CA LEU A 76 0.22 -3.44 5.71
C LEU A 76 -0.93 -2.44 5.92
N ALA A 77 -0.70 -1.42 6.75
CA ALA A 77 -1.70 -0.38 7.03
C ALA A 77 -2.05 0.42 5.77
N TYR A 78 -1.05 0.73 4.95
CA TYR A 78 -1.25 1.43 3.69
C TYR A 78 -2.09 0.62 2.71
N ALA A 79 -1.77 -0.65 2.50
CA ALA A 79 -2.53 -1.53 1.61
C ALA A 79 -3.98 -1.69 2.08
N ALA A 80 -4.18 -1.89 3.39
CA ALA A 80 -5.51 -2.09 3.96
C ALA A 80 -6.35 -0.80 3.92
N GLU A 81 -5.78 0.37 4.25
CA GLU A 81 -6.47 1.66 4.09
C GLU A 81 -6.90 1.86 2.64
N ARG A 82 -6.00 1.64 1.68
CA ARG A 82 -6.32 1.74 0.26
C ARG A 82 -7.40 0.74 -0.17
N GLY A 83 -7.28 -0.51 0.25
CA GLY A 83 -8.26 -1.55 -0.04
C GLY A 83 -9.66 -1.18 0.47
N ILE A 84 -9.78 -0.78 1.72
CA ILE A 84 -11.04 -0.37 2.35
C ILE A 84 -11.64 0.83 1.62
N VAL A 85 -10.85 1.90 1.42
CA VAL A 85 -11.34 3.14 0.82
C VAL A 85 -11.72 2.95 -0.65
N GLU A 86 -10.94 2.21 -1.43
CA GLU A 86 -11.27 1.98 -2.85
C GLU A 86 -12.47 1.03 -2.99
N THR A 87 -12.57 -0.02 -2.17
CA THR A 87 -13.75 -0.90 -2.15
C THR A 87 -15.01 -0.12 -1.83
N TRP A 88 -14.96 0.72 -0.78
CA TRP A 88 -16.09 1.57 -0.43
C TRP A 88 -16.49 2.52 -1.56
N LYS A 89 -15.52 3.21 -2.19
CA LYS A 89 -15.79 4.14 -3.30
C LYS A 89 -16.35 3.42 -4.52
N THR A 90 -15.85 2.24 -4.82
CA THR A 90 -16.19 1.51 -6.05
C THR A 90 -17.56 0.85 -5.95
N PHE A 91 -17.87 0.23 -4.83
CA PHE A 91 -19.04 -0.64 -4.74
C PHE A 91 -20.17 -0.10 -3.86
N VAL A 92 -19.85 0.70 -2.82
CA VAL A 92 -20.82 1.11 -1.81
C VAL A 92 -21.29 2.56 -2.00
N ARG A 93 -20.34 3.48 -2.22
CA ARG A 93 -20.62 4.91 -2.29
C ARG A 93 -21.46 5.25 -3.52
N GLU A 94 -22.48 6.12 -3.32
CA GLU A 94 -23.23 6.74 -4.38
C GLU A 94 -22.75 8.18 -4.58
N GLU A 95 -22.36 8.53 -5.80
CA GLU A 95 -21.87 9.85 -6.15
C GLU A 95 -22.10 10.13 -7.63
N ASP A 96 -22.36 11.38 -7.99
CA ASP A 96 -22.45 11.80 -9.37
C ASP A 96 -21.14 11.52 -10.10
N GLN A 97 -21.21 10.68 -11.13
CA GLN A 97 -20.07 10.23 -11.91
C GLN A 97 -19.72 11.17 -13.06
N SER A 98 -20.60 12.13 -13.43
CA SER A 98 -20.38 13.09 -14.53
C SER A 98 -19.18 14.00 -14.31
N LYS A 99 -18.83 14.24 -13.04
CA LYS A 99 -17.65 15.05 -12.66
C LYS A 99 -16.32 14.36 -12.94
N TYR A 100 -16.33 13.04 -13.18
CA TYR A 100 -15.13 12.26 -13.43
C TYR A 100 -14.96 11.92 -14.92
N THR A 101 -13.72 11.84 -15.37
CA THR A 101 -13.38 11.32 -16.70
C THR A 101 -13.39 9.81 -16.69
N ILE A 102 -12.82 9.21 -15.63
CA ILE A 102 -12.86 7.78 -15.39
C ILE A 102 -13.83 7.53 -14.24
N PRO A 103 -14.89 6.73 -14.43
CA PRO A 103 -15.86 6.45 -13.38
C PRO A 103 -15.20 5.94 -12.10
N MET A 104 -15.63 6.45 -10.95
CA MET A 104 -15.13 6.04 -9.64
C MET A 104 -15.97 4.93 -9.01
N GLN A 105 -17.18 4.71 -9.50
CA GLN A 105 -18.02 3.56 -9.19
C GLN A 105 -17.69 2.37 -10.08
N PHE A 106 -18.12 1.18 -9.67
CA PHE A 106 -18.04 -0.03 -10.49
C PHE A 106 -18.71 0.23 -11.84
N SER A 107 -17.98 -0.02 -12.89
CA SER A 107 -18.40 0.24 -14.27
C SER A 107 -18.04 -0.92 -15.19
N VAL A 108 -18.85 -1.13 -16.21
CA VAL A 108 -18.61 -2.06 -17.29
C VAL A 108 -18.52 -1.24 -18.58
N HIS A 109 -17.44 -1.37 -19.32
CA HIS A 109 -17.18 -0.59 -20.54
C HIS A 109 -17.43 0.92 -20.36
N ARG A 110 -16.91 1.54 -19.26
CA ARG A 110 -17.06 2.95 -18.89
C ARG A 110 -18.47 3.36 -18.41
N VAL A 111 -19.45 2.49 -18.51
CA VAL A 111 -20.81 2.80 -18.03
C VAL A 111 -20.92 2.44 -16.55
N PRO A 112 -21.16 3.40 -15.67
CA PRO A 112 -21.36 3.13 -14.23
C PRO A 112 -22.58 2.24 -14.03
N VAL A 113 -22.44 1.19 -13.22
CA VAL A 113 -23.55 0.35 -12.82
C VAL A 113 -24.37 1.07 -11.77
N THR A 114 -25.57 1.49 -12.11
CA THR A 114 -26.48 2.25 -11.23
C THR A 114 -27.14 1.36 -10.18
N ALA A 115 -27.45 0.09 -10.52
CA ALA A 115 -28.13 -0.85 -9.64
C ALA A 115 -27.26 -1.19 -8.41
N ARG A 116 -27.63 -0.66 -7.23
CA ARG A 116 -26.90 -0.84 -5.98
C ARG A 116 -26.67 -2.31 -5.63
N ARG A 117 -27.69 -3.17 -5.83
CA ARG A 117 -27.60 -4.61 -5.53
C ARG A 117 -26.50 -5.28 -6.36
N ILE A 118 -26.38 -4.95 -7.66
CA ILE A 118 -25.35 -5.49 -8.54
C ILE A 118 -23.96 -5.01 -8.10
N ARG A 119 -23.82 -3.73 -7.73
CA ARG A 119 -22.52 -3.21 -7.22
C ARG A 119 -22.10 -3.91 -5.93
N LEU A 120 -23.02 -4.10 -5.00
CA LEU A 120 -22.72 -4.78 -3.73
C LEU A 120 -22.37 -6.25 -3.96
N ALA A 121 -23.09 -6.96 -4.84
CA ALA A 121 -22.76 -8.34 -5.21
C ALA A 121 -21.37 -8.45 -5.87
N ALA A 122 -21.05 -7.54 -6.81
CA ALA A 122 -19.73 -7.46 -7.41
C ALA A 122 -18.64 -7.14 -6.38
N GLY A 123 -18.94 -6.26 -5.42
CA GLY A 123 -18.03 -5.93 -4.32
C GLY A 123 -17.77 -7.12 -3.40
N ALA A 124 -18.81 -7.87 -3.03
CA ALA A 124 -18.69 -9.09 -2.23
C ALA A 124 -17.85 -10.15 -2.97
N GLY A 125 -18.11 -10.36 -4.26
CA GLY A 125 -17.30 -11.26 -5.11
C GLY A 125 -15.82 -10.82 -5.16
N TYR A 126 -15.57 -9.52 -5.37
CA TYR A 126 -14.21 -8.97 -5.37
C TYR A 126 -13.49 -9.21 -4.03
N VAL A 127 -14.13 -8.89 -2.91
CA VAL A 127 -13.56 -9.13 -1.57
C VAL A 127 -13.31 -10.61 -1.33
N GLY A 128 -14.25 -11.49 -1.75
CA GLY A 128 -14.08 -12.94 -1.67
C GLY A 128 -12.87 -13.45 -2.44
N ILE A 129 -12.68 -12.99 -3.68
CA ILE A 129 -11.51 -13.37 -4.51
C ILE A 129 -10.21 -12.88 -3.87
N VAL A 130 -10.17 -11.62 -3.43
CA VAL A 130 -8.96 -11.08 -2.77
C VAL A 130 -8.64 -11.87 -1.51
N THR A 131 -9.64 -12.17 -0.68
CA THR A 131 -9.45 -12.97 0.55
C THR A 131 -8.94 -14.37 0.21
N ALA A 132 -9.53 -15.05 -0.78
CA ALA A 132 -9.08 -16.36 -1.21
C ALA A 132 -7.62 -16.36 -1.69
N CYS A 133 -7.24 -15.34 -2.48
CA CYS A 133 -5.84 -15.18 -2.91
C CYS A 133 -4.88 -14.98 -1.72
N LEU A 134 -5.25 -14.14 -0.74
CA LEU A 134 -4.42 -13.90 0.44
C LEU A 134 -4.29 -15.16 1.32
N VAL A 135 -5.39 -15.92 1.47
CA VAL A 135 -5.38 -17.20 2.18
C VAL A 135 -4.49 -18.22 1.46
N ALA A 136 -4.59 -18.32 0.14
CA ALA A 136 -3.72 -19.20 -0.66
C ALA A 136 -2.23 -18.83 -0.50
N ILE A 137 -1.89 -17.54 -0.52
CA ILE A 137 -0.52 -17.05 -0.28
C ILE A 137 -0.06 -17.41 1.14
N ALA A 138 -0.92 -17.23 2.15
CA ALA A 138 -0.59 -17.57 3.52
C ALA A 138 -0.29 -19.07 3.69
N HIS A 139 -1.11 -19.92 3.08
CA HIS A 139 -0.90 -21.39 3.11
C HIS A 139 0.34 -21.83 2.33
N ALA A 140 0.63 -21.22 1.18
CA ALA A 140 1.84 -21.51 0.41
C ALA A 140 3.14 -21.22 1.21
N GLY A 141 3.07 -20.29 2.19
CA GLY A 141 4.19 -19.98 3.09
C GLY A 141 4.39 -20.98 4.24
N GLN A 142 3.38 -21.74 4.60
CA GLN A 142 3.45 -22.65 5.78
C GLN A 142 4.28 -23.93 5.55
N GLY A 143 4.48 -24.34 4.31
CA GLY A 143 5.23 -25.56 3.95
C GLY A 143 6.74 -25.37 3.74
N SER A 144 7.28 -24.19 3.95
CA SER A 144 8.68 -23.89 3.68
C SER A 144 9.54 -24.07 4.94
N VAL A 145 9.99 -25.29 5.21
CA VAL A 145 11.07 -25.53 6.15
C VAL A 145 12.36 -24.98 5.52
N GLY A 146 12.86 -23.86 6.06
CA GLY A 146 14.10 -23.22 5.65
C GLY A 146 13.92 -22.16 4.56
N GLY A 147 13.57 -20.92 4.97
CA GLY A 147 13.66 -19.69 4.22
C GLY A 147 12.88 -19.66 2.91
N ALA A 148 12.06 -18.62 2.71
CA ALA A 148 11.42 -18.40 1.43
C ALA A 148 12.49 -18.24 0.34
N THR A 149 12.48 -19.06 -0.71
CA THR A 149 13.42 -18.90 -1.81
C THR A 149 13.12 -17.59 -2.54
N THR A 150 14.14 -16.88 -2.98
CA THR A 150 14.00 -15.61 -3.75
C THR A 150 13.00 -15.73 -4.89
N MET A 151 12.95 -16.88 -5.56
CA MET A 151 12.01 -17.14 -6.65
C MET A 151 10.55 -17.17 -6.17
N LYS A 152 10.27 -17.81 -5.03
CA LYS A 152 8.91 -17.86 -4.46
C LYS A 152 8.44 -16.46 -4.06
N ILE A 153 9.32 -15.67 -3.45
CA ILE A 153 9.05 -14.28 -3.06
C ILE A 153 8.76 -13.43 -4.29
N ALA A 154 9.59 -13.53 -5.32
CA ALA A 154 9.38 -12.83 -6.59
C ALA A 154 8.04 -13.23 -7.22
N PHE A 155 7.67 -14.52 -7.18
CA PHE A 155 6.39 -15.00 -7.67
C PHE A 155 5.21 -14.43 -6.88
N VAL A 156 5.30 -14.35 -5.55
CA VAL A 156 4.29 -13.69 -4.71
C VAL A 156 4.14 -12.22 -5.11
N GLY A 157 5.24 -11.49 -5.24
CA GLY A 157 5.23 -10.09 -5.68
C GLY A 157 4.60 -9.93 -7.08
N LEU A 158 4.97 -10.80 -8.02
CA LEU A 158 4.42 -10.79 -9.38
C LEU A 158 2.90 -11.03 -9.36
N THR A 159 2.43 -12.00 -8.58
CA THR A 159 1.01 -12.35 -8.47
C THR A 159 0.19 -11.18 -7.95
N VAL A 160 0.56 -10.62 -6.80
CA VAL A 160 -0.22 -9.51 -6.21
C VAL A 160 -0.12 -8.23 -7.06
N GLY A 161 1.02 -7.97 -7.67
CA GLY A 161 1.20 -6.85 -8.59
C GLY A 161 0.36 -6.99 -9.86
N SER A 162 0.22 -8.21 -10.39
CA SER A 162 -0.64 -8.49 -11.53
C SER A 162 -2.12 -8.27 -11.20
N ILE A 163 -2.57 -8.68 -10.02
CA ILE A 163 -3.95 -8.41 -9.54
C ILE A 163 -4.22 -6.90 -9.52
N ILE A 164 -3.28 -6.11 -9.00
CA ILE A 164 -3.39 -4.63 -8.99
C ILE A 164 -3.41 -4.07 -10.43
N ALA A 165 -2.53 -4.57 -11.30
CA ALA A 165 -2.42 -4.12 -12.68
C ALA A 165 -3.71 -4.42 -13.47
N PHE A 166 -4.29 -5.61 -13.30
CA PHE A 166 -5.58 -5.97 -13.90
C PHE A 166 -6.72 -5.06 -13.41
N GLY A 167 -6.82 -4.82 -12.10
CA GLY A 167 -7.82 -3.91 -11.54
C GLY A 167 -7.67 -2.47 -12.05
N GLY A 168 -6.44 -1.98 -12.18
CA GLY A 168 -6.14 -0.69 -12.77
C GLY A 168 -6.49 -0.63 -14.27
N ALA A 169 -6.10 -1.65 -15.03
CA ALA A 169 -6.40 -1.73 -16.46
C ALA A 169 -7.91 -1.83 -16.74
N TRP A 170 -8.63 -2.65 -15.97
CA TRP A 170 -10.09 -2.74 -16.07
C TRP A 170 -10.76 -1.37 -15.95
N LYS A 171 -10.29 -0.55 -15.03
CA LYS A 171 -10.85 0.78 -14.76
C LYS A 171 -10.42 1.83 -15.78
N ASP A 172 -9.14 1.86 -16.11
CA ASP A 172 -8.52 2.98 -16.85
C ASP A 172 -8.48 2.72 -18.37
N ALA A 173 -8.22 1.48 -18.81
CA ALA A 173 -8.01 1.17 -20.22
C ALA A 173 -9.20 1.49 -21.14
N PRO A 174 -10.47 1.33 -20.72
CA PRO A 174 -11.59 1.74 -21.56
C PRO A 174 -11.61 3.25 -21.90
N THR A 175 -10.91 4.08 -21.12
CA THR A 175 -10.85 5.55 -21.33
C THR A 175 -9.51 5.98 -21.92
N GLU A 176 -8.40 5.45 -21.43
CA GLU A 176 -7.04 5.88 -21.76
C GLU A 176 -6.34 4.96 -22.77
N GLY A 177 -6.97 3.85 -23.15
CA GLY A 177 -6.32 2.78 -23.90
C GLY A 177 -5.49 1.86 -22.99
N PHE A 178 -5.11 0.68 -23.51
CA PHE A 178 -4.22 -0.24 -22.80
C PHE A 178 -2.77 0.15 -23.04
N ASP A 179 -2.05 0.41 -21.96
CA ASP A 179 -0.62 0.73 -21.97
C ASP A 179 0.16 -0.39 -21.26
N VAL A 180 0.95 -1.14 -22.02
CA VAL A 180 1.77 -2.26 -21.55
C VAL A 180 2.74 -1.82 -20.45
N ARG A 181 3.41 -0.66 -20.61
CA ARG A 181 4.36 -0.15 -19.61
C ARG A 181 3.66 0.21 -18.30
N LYS A 182 2.48 0.84 -18.41
CA LYS A 182 1.62 1.16 -17.26
C LYS A 182 1.17 -0.12 -16.55
N PHE A 183 0.84 -1.17 -17.31
CA PHE A 183 0.43 -2.46 -16.77
C PHE A 183 1.56 -3.14 -15.98
N PHE A 184 2.73 -3.33 -16.58
CA PHE A 184 3.85 -4.03 -15.94
C PHE A 184 4.53 -3.25 -14.81
N ARG A 185 4.29 -1.96 -14.68
CA ARG A 185 4.83 -1.16 -13.57
C ARG A 185 4.48 -1.72 -12.21
N SER A 186 3.21 -2.09 -11.96
CA SER A 186 2.78 -2.61 -10.66
C SER A 186 3.39 -3.98 -10.34
N PRO A 187 3.38 -4.98 -11.24
CA PRO A 187 4.12 -6.23 -11.05
C PRO A 187 5.60 -6.03 -10.74
N CYS A 188 6.30 -5.16 -11.49
CA CYS A 188 7.72 -4.91 -11.24
C CYS A 188 7.97 -4.28 -9.87
N LEU A 189 7.19 -3.26 -9.49
CA LEU A 189 7.34 -2.61 -8.19
C LEU A 189 7.03 -3.57 -7.03
N THR A 190 5.98 -4.38 -7.14
CA THR A 190 5.65 -5.34 -6.09
C THR A 190 6.70 -6.45 -5.94
N VAL A 191 7.33 -6.90 -7.04
CA VAL A 191 8.47 -7.83 -6.95
C VAL A 191 9.63 -7.20 -6.19
N VAL A 192 10.00 -5.96 -6.52
CA VAL A 192 11.08 -5.25 -5.81
C VAL A 192 10.77 -5.12 -4.32
N PHE A 193 9.56 -4.65 -3.98
CA PHE A 193 9.18 -4.50 -2.58
C PHE A 193 9.03 -5.83 -1.86
N ALA A 194 8.54 -6.89 -2.51
CA ALA A 194 8.49 -8.23 -1.92
C ALA A 194 9.88 -8.75 -1.54
N LEU A 195 10.86 -8.58 -2.44
CA LEU A 195 12.25 -8.94 -2.18
C LEU A 195 12.86 -8.13 -1.03
N LEU A 196 12.60 -6.82 -0.96
CA LEU A 196 13.07 -5.98 0.15
C LEU A 196 12.42 -6.37 1.49
N LEU A 197 11.12 -6.61 1.48
CA LEU A 197 10.36 -6.98 2.68
C LEU A 197 10.71 -8.37 3.18
N SER A 198 11.13 -9.28 2.31
CA SER A 198 11.62 -10.61 2.73
C SER A 198 12.91 -10.57 3.56
N LEU A 199 13.61 -9.44 3.59
CA LEU A 199 14.72 -9.22 4.52
C LEU A 199 14.23 -8.87 5.93
N LEU A 200 12.95 -8.53 6.10
CA LEU A 200 12.35 -8.01 7.33
C LEU A 200 11.35 -8.97 7.96
N THR A 201 10.77 -9.89 7.19
CA THR A 201 9.76 -10.87 7.66
C THR A 201 9.75 -12.11 6.78
N ASP A 202 9.50 -13.28 7.38
CA ASP A 202 9.37 -14.57 6.69
C ASP A 202 7.91 -14.89 6.30
N SER A 203 6.95 -14.06 6.71
CA SER A 203 5.54 -14.26 6.42
C SER A 203 5.18 -13.83 5.00
N TYR A 204 4.87 -14.79 4.12
CA TYR A 204 4.43 -14.53 2.76
C TYR A 204 3.24 -13.59 2.69
N LEU A 205 2.29 -13.71 3.62
CA LEU A 205 1.14 -12.82 3.69
C LEU A 205 1.56 -11.38 3.99
N GLN A 206 2.46 -11.19 4.96
CA GLN A 206 2.97 -9.85 5.30
C GLN A 206 3.75 -9.26 4.13
N ILE A 207 4.63 -10.07 3.50
CA ILE A 207 5.38 -9.65 2.30
C ILE A 207 4.43 -9.22 1.19
N ALA A 208 3.43 -10.05 0.85
CA ALA A 208 2.47 -9.77 -0.21
C ALA A 208 1.70 -8.47 0.02
N VAL A 209 1.07 -8.34 1.19
CA VAL A 209 0.20 -7.19 1.49
C VAL A 209 1.01 -5.92 1.69
N ALA A 210 2.16 -5.98 2.37
CA ALA A 210 3.01 -4.80 2.52
C ALA A 210 3.62 -4.35 1.19
N ALA A 211 4.00 -5.27 0.29
CA ALA A 211 4.47 -4.94 -1.05
C ALA A 211 3.41 -4.18 -1.88
N ILE A 212 2.13 -4.56 -1.76
CA ILE A 212 1.00 -3.80 -2.33
C ILE A 212 0.99 -2.37 -1.77
N GLY A 213 1.17 -2.20 -0.46
CA GLY A 213 1.19 -0.89 0.18
C GLY A 213 2.28 0.01 -0.38
N TYR A 214 3.51 -0.48 -0.46
CA TYR A 214 4.64 0.27 -1.00
C TYR A 214 4.55 0.52 -2.50
N GLU A 215 4.03 -0.44 -3.29
CA GLU A 215 3.73 -0.22 -4.70
C GLU A 215 2.78 0.96 -4.87
N ARG A 216 1.68 0.98 -4.11
CA ARG A 216 0.70 2.05 -4.16
C ARG A 216 1.29 3.39 -3.73
N ALA A 217 2.04 3.42 -2.63
CA ALA A 217 2.72 4.62 -2.17
C ALA A 217 3.65 5.20 -3.25
N THR A 218 4.50 4.35 -3.84
CA THR A 218 5.46 4.74 -4.88
C THR A 218 4.77 5.17 -6.17
N ALA A 219 3.79 4.38 -6.66
CA ALA A 219 3.09 4.68 -7.90
C ALA A 219 2.29 5.99 -7.82
N GLU A 220 1.64 6.28 -6.67
CA GLU A 220 0.92 7.52 -6.49
C GLU A 220 1.86 8.72 -6.27
N THR A 221 3.01 8.53 -5.61
CA THR A 221 4.07 9.54 -5.54
C THR A 221 4.54 9.94 -6.94
N TYR A 222 4.90 8.95 -7.76
CA TYR A 222 5.34 9.18 -9.13
C TYR A 222 4.29 9.93 -9.96
N LYS A 223 3.04 9.46 -9.94
CA LYS A 223 1.95 10.07 -10.71
C LYS A 223 1.63 11.50 -10.27
N THR A 224 1.72 11.78 -8.98
CA THR A 224 1.23 13.02 -8.37
C THR A 224 2.27 14.12 -8.45
N PHE A 225 3.53 13.83 -8.15
CA PHE A 225 4.56 14.84 -7.94
C PHE A 225 5.52 15.00 -9.11
N PHE A 226 5.73 13.95 -9.92
CA PHE A 226 6.61 14.03 -11.09
C PHE A 226 5.87 14.56 -12.35
N PHE A 227 4.55 14.49 -12.38
CA PHE A 227 3.73 15.00 -13.50
C PHE A 227 2.58 15.90 -13.04
N PRO A 228 2.87 16.96 -12.30
CA PRO A 228 1.83 17.81 -11.69
C PRO A 228 1.00 18.60 -12.71
N SER A 229 1.53 18.83 -13.92
CA SER A 229 0.85 19.55 -15.02
C SER A 229 -0.04 18.66 -15.88
N LYS A 230 0.06 17.34 -15.73
CA LYS A 230 -0.75 16.36 -16.48
C LYS A 230 -1.61 15.56 -15.50
N PRO A 231 -2.80 16.09 -15.12
CA PRO A 231 -3.69 15.34 -14.24
C PRO A 231 -4.06 14.01 -14.89
N ARG A 232 -3.80 12.92 -14.16
CA ARG A 232 -4.06 11.55 -14.59
C ARG A 232 -5.15 10.94 -13.71
N GLY A 233 -5.81 9.90 -14.23
CA GLY A 233 -6.86 9.20 -13.51
C GLY A 233 -8.20 9.92 -13.58
N LYS A 234 -8.96 9.94 -12.49
CA LYS A 234 -10.37 10.36 -12.48
C LYS A 234 -10.66 11.77 -13.03
N PHE A 235 -9.68 12.67 -13.04
CA PHE A 235 -9.80 14.03 -13.55
C PHE A 235 -8.98 14.30 -14.82
N SER A 236 -8.57 13.27 -15.53
CA SER A 236 -7.83 13.43 -16.79
C SER A 236 -8.63 14.33 -17.75
N GLY A 237 -8.00 15.42 -18.23
CA GLY A 237 -8.64 16.36 -19.15
C GLY A 237 -9.71 17.27 -18.54
N LYS A 238 -10.02 17.17 -17.24
CA LYS A 238 -10.97 18.07 -16.58
C LYS A 238 -10.32 19.43 -16.25
N PRO A 239 -11.05 20.53 -16.36
CA PRO A 239 -10.54 21.87 -16.03
C PRO A 239 -10.28 22.03 -14.54
N ILE A 240 -9.34 22.90 -14.19
CA ILE A 240 -9.08 23.31 -12.82
C ILE A 240 -10.24 24.19 -12.35
N ARG A 241 -10.92 23.76 -11.28
CA ARG A 241 -12.05 24.48 -10.68
C ARG A 241 -11.65 25.38 -9.50
N PHE A 242 -10.56 25.04 -8.81
CA PHE A 242 -10.07 25.74 -7.62
C PHE A 242 -8.60 26.18 -7.80
N PRO A 243 -8.34 27.26 -8.58
CA PRO A 243 -6.97 27.72 -8.88
C PRO A 243 -6.12 28.01 -7.63
N ALA A 244 -6.72 28.54 -6.56
CA ALA A 244 -6.03 28.82 -5.31
C ALA A 244 -5.37 27.54 -4.73
N MET A 245 -5.92 26.37 -4.99
CA MET A 245 -5.36 25.09 -4.53
C MET A 245 -4.03 24.74 -5.20
N LEU A 246 -3.69 25.35 -6.34
CA LEU A 246 -2.36 25.18 -6.95
C LEU A 246 -1.23 25.68 -6.03
N VAL A 247 -1.52 26.72 -5.22
CA VAL A 247 -0.58 27.27 -4.23
C VAL A 247 -0.71 26.51 -2.91
N TRP A 248 -1.92 26.47 -2.33
CA TRP A 248 -2.16 25.89 -1.02
C TRP A 248 -1.69 24.43 -0.87
N ARG A 249 -1.87 23.60 -1.89
CA ARG A 249 -1.45 22.19 -1.85
C ARG A 249 0.06 22.01 -1.65
N ARG A 250 0.89 23.03 -2.02
CA ARG A 250 2.36 22.95 -1.88
C ARG A 250 2.83 22.94 -0.43
N TYR A 251 2.06 23.52 0.47
CA TYR A 251 2.39 23.52 1.91
C TYR A 251 2.41 22.13 2.54
N PHE A 252 1.82 21.13 1.88
CA PHE A 252 1.84 19.75 2.35
C PHE A 252 3.04 18.94 1.84
N ILE A 253 3.82 19.47 0.89
CA ILE A 253 4.99 18.78 0.32
C ILE A 253 6.05 18.48 1.38
N PRO A 254 6.43 19.41 2.30
CA PRO A 254 7.44 19.11 3.32
C PRO A 254 7.03 17.94 4.23
N ALA A 255 5.77 17.87 4.64
CA ALA A 255 5.26 16.74 5.43
C ALA A 255 5.33 15.42 4.64
N TYR A 256 4.99 15.45 3.34
CA TYR A 256 5.08 14.28 2.47
C TYR A 256 6.52 13.78 2.31
N VAL A 257 7.46 14.69 2.08
CA VAL A 257 8.90 14.39 2.02
C VAL A 257 9.41 13.84 3.35
N GLY A 258 8.96 14.43 4.48
CA GLY A 258 9.29 13.95 5.81
C GLY A 258 8.85 12.51 6.08
N ILE A 259 7.67 12.11 5.58
CA ILE A 259 7.21 10.72 5.69
C ILE A 259 8.12 9.78 4.90
N TRP A 260 8.47 10.13 3.65
CA TRP A 260 9.41 9.32 2.86
C TRP A 260 10.80 9.26 3.50
N ALA A 261 11.30 10.38 4.05
CA ALA A 261 12.57 10.40 4.77
C ALA A 261 12.55 9.47 5.99
N ALA A 262 11.45 9.44 6.75
CA ALA A 262 11.28 8.52 7.87
C ALA A 262 11.27 7.04 7.41
N ILE A 263 10.58 6.72 6.31
CA ILE A 263 10.57 5.37 5.73
C ILE A 263 11.98 4.95 5.29
N ILE A 264 12.72 5.82 4.60
CA ILE A 264 14.09 5.55 4.15
C ILE A 264 15.03 5.37 5.34
N ALA A 265 14.94 6.24 6.35
CA ALA A 265 15.73 6.13 7.56
C ALA A 265 15.46 4.81 8.31
N ALA A 266 14.18 4.44 8.48
CA ALA A 266 13.82 3.15 9.06
C ALA A 266 14.34 1.97 8.23
N GLY A 267 14.31 2.07 6.89
CA GLY A 267 14.86 1.07 5.98
C GLY A 267 16.38 0.87 6.15
N THR A 268 17.12 1.97 6.23
CA THR A 268 18.58 1.90 6.46
C THR A 268 18.93 1.32 7.84
N MET A 269 18.14 1.64 8.87
CA MET A 269 18.32 1.04 10.20
C MET A 269 18.03 -0.45 10.18
N ALA A 270 16.91 -0.87 9.59
CA ALA A 270 16.52 -2.27 9.50
C ALA A 270 17.56 -3.12 8.74
N LEU A 271 18.15 -2.60 7.67
CA LEU A 271 19.21 -3.29 6.91
C LEU A 271 20.51 -3.41 7.70
N ARG A 272 20.87 -2.40 8.50
CA ARG A 272 22.04 -2.46 9.39
C ARG A 272 21.85 -3.55 10.48
N ASP A 273 20.68 -3.62 11.08
CA ASP A 273 20.36 -4.61 12.11
C ASP A 273 20.46 -6.04 11.56
N THR A 274 19.91 -6.29 10.37
CA THR A 274 19.99 -7.60 9.69
C THR A 274 21.43 -8.01 9.34
N THR A 275 22.25 -7.06 8.91
CA THR A 275 23.67 -7.34 8.57
C THR A 275 24.53 -7.60 9.80
N SER A 276 24.28 -6.88 10.91
CA SER A 276 25.00 -7.11 12.17
C SER A 276 24.68 -8.48 12.78
N THR A 277 23.42 -8.89 12.76
CA THR A 277 22.99 -10.21 13.24
C THR A 277 23.60 -11.35 12.43
N ARG A 278 23.64 -11.24 11.10
CA ARG A 278 24.28 -12.24 10.22
C ARG A 278 25.78 -12.37 10.49
N ARG A 279 26.49 -11.26 10.70
CA ARG A 279 27.92 -11.29 11.04
C ARG A 279 28.18 -11.95 12.39
N ALA A 280 27.37 -11.66 13.41
CA ALA A 280 27.52 -12.27 14.72
C ALA A 280 27.33 -13.79 14.69
N VAL A 281 26.37 -14.30 13.90
CA VAL A 281 26.15 -15.74 13.70
C VAL A 281 27.32 -16.39 13.00
N GLN A 282 27.90 -15.78 11.96
CA GLN A 282 29.07 -16.31 11.24
C GLN A 282 30.32 -16.35 12.10
N THR A 283 30.57 -15.33 12.92
CA THR A 283 31.74 -15.33 13.82
C THR A 283 31.57 -16.32 14.97
N GLY A 284 30.36 -16.54 15.48
CA GLY A 284 30.08 -17.54 16.51
C GLY A 284 30.27 -18.98 16.02
N SER A 285 29.92 -19.26 14.75
CA SER A 285 30.09 -20.62 14.19
C SER A 285 31.56 -20.98 13.91
N ASN A 286 32.41 -20.03 13.65
CA ASN A 286 33.84 -20.27 13.41
C ASN A 286 34.64 -20.57 14.72
N HIS A 287 34.12 -20.15 15.88
CA HIS A 287 34.74 -20.44 17.16
C HIS A 287 34.41 -21.85 17.70
N THR A 288 33.32 -22.47 17.24
CA THR A 288 32.92 -23.83 17.68
C THR A 288 33.53 -24.95 16.86
N THR A 289 34.06 -24.67 15.66
CA THR A 289 34.72 -25.69 14.82
C THR A 289 36.25 -25.83 15.05
N GLY A 290 36.84 -24.99 15.91
CA GLY A 290 38.28 -24.97 16.18
C GLY A 290 38.72 -25.71 17.46
N ALA A 291 37.82 -26.36 18.20
CA ALA A 291 38.13 -27.05 19.43
C ALA A 291 37.77 -28.56 19.35
N LEU A 292 38.57 -29.32 18.61
CA LEU A 292 38.72 -30.75 18.85
C LEU A 292 40.22 -31.06 18.98
N PRO A 293 40.64 -31.70 20.09
CA PRO A 293 42.00 -32.13 20.27
C PRO A 293 42.35 -33.31 19.38
#